data_8a30eb9913790c36f4f1cba787d16e42
#
_entry.id   8a30eb9913790c36f4f1cba787d16e42
#
_cell.length_a   1.000
_cell.length_b   1.000
_cell.length_c   1.000
_cell.angle_alpha   90.00
_cell.angle_beta   90.00
_cell.angle_gamma   90.00
#
_symmetry.space_group_name_H-M   'P 1'
#
loop_
_entity.id
_entity.type
_entity.pdbx_description
1 polymer ?
#
loop_
_entity_poly.entity_id
_entity_poly.type
_entity_poly.pdbx_seq_one_letter_code
_entity_poly.pdbx_strand_id
1 'polypeptide(L)'
;MAKPKALILLPGAGGSSGHKTFLEIEKNLSPFPVIRQEFGYRKLGKKWPPKVPSLIGEVGEIINTSRKEYKIKSPKALLLGGRSFGGRVCSVAVSEGTIAAGLVLLSYPLHPPGKPENLRTEHFPEINVPCLFISSDNDPFGSPKEFASNFKLIDAPVTSLFLAGGGHNPASKSHLKEISDAISQWITTL
;
A
#
# COMPACT_ATOMS: atom_id res chain seq x y z
N MET A 1 9.41 7.42 -16.72
CA MET A 1 9.67 7.26 -15.27
C MET A 1 10.82 6.25 -15.05
N ALA A 2 11.51 6.28 -13.91
CA ALA A 2 12.56 5.28 -13.66
C ALA A 2 11.91 3.93 -13.35
N LYS A 3 12.34 2.84 -14.01
CA LYS A 3 11.80 1.49 -13.76
C LYS A 3 11.93 1.11 -12.28
N PRO A 4 10.85 0.64 -11.63
CA PRO A 4 10.90 0.22 -10.25
C PRO A 4 11.94 -0.89 -9.99
N LYS A 5 12.62 -0.81 -8.84
CA LYS A 5 13.67 -1.77 -8.43
C LYS A 5 13.35 -2.53 -7.17
N ALA A 6 12.40 -2.06 -6.37
CA ALA A 6 11.92 -2.75 -5.18
C ALA A 6 10.54 -2.21 -4.77
N LEU A 7 9.84 -3.01 -3.97
CA LEU A 7 8.57 -2.65 -3.31
C LEU A 7 8.75 -2.68 -1.80
N ILE A 8 8.49 -1.55 -1.13
CA ILE A 8 8.43 -1.47 0.33
C ILE A 8 6.97 -1.70 0.77
N LEU A 9 6.74 -2.59 1.72
CA LEU A 9 5.42 -2.90 2.27
C LEU A 9 5.33 -2.64 3.76
N LEU A 10 4.32 -1.86 4.16
CA LEU A 10 4.01 -1.49 5.54
C LEU A 10 2.72 -2.16 6.03
N PRO A 11 2.69 -2.69 7.28
CA PRO A 11 1.58 -3.47 7.79
C PRO A 11 0.37 -2.62 8.18
N GLY A 12 -0.78 -3.27 8.33
CA GLY A 12 -1.98 -2.70 8.94
C GLY A 12 -1.79 -2.40 10.43
N ALA A 13 -2.74 -1.67 11.03
CA ALA A 13 -2.68 -1.16 12.40
C ALA A 13 -2.32 -2.24 13.46
N GLY A 14 -2.96 -3.39 13.40
CA GLY A 14 -2.71 -4.52 14.30
C GLY A 14 -1.82 -5.62 13.71
N GLY A 15 -1.31 -5.41 12.50
CA GLY A 15 -0.52 -6.39 11.76
C GLY A 15 0.97 -6.31 12.07
N SER A 16 1.74 -7.11 11.33
CA SER A 16 3.21 -7.11 11.34
C SER A 16 3.76 -7.27 9.92
N SER A 17 5.04 -7.00 9.75
CA SER A 17 5.79 -7.26 8.53
C SER A 17 5.81 -8.75 8.13
N GLY A 18 5.51 -9.66 9.06
CA GLY A 18 5.32 -11.09 8.84
C GLY A 18 3.92 -11.51 8.35
N HIS A 19 3.07 -10.56 7.96
CA HIS A 19 1.73 -10.87 7.47
C HIS A 19 1.78 -11.81 6.25
N LYS A 20 0.91 -12.84 6.23
CA LYS A 20 0.91 -13.90 5.20
C LYS A 20 0.89 -13.33 3.77
N THR A 21 0.07 -12.31 3.52
CA THR A 21 0.02 -11.66 2.21
C THR A 21 1.39 -11.09 1.78
N PHE A 22 2.14 -10.50 2.70
CA PHE A 22 3.45 -9.94 2.39
C PHE A 22 4.49 -11.03 2.10
N LEU A 23 4.45 -12.13 2.86
CA LEU A 23 5.32 -13.29 2.64
C LEU A 23 5.08 -13.92 1.26
N GLU A 24 3.82 -14.05 0.86
CA GLU A 24 3.48 -14.59 -0.46
C GLU A 24 3.83 -13.62 -1.60
N ILE A 25 3.61 -12.31 -1.43
CA ILE A 25 4.07 -11.31 -2.40
C ILE A 25 5.58 -11.38 -2.59
N GLU A 26 6.35 -11.39 -1.49
CA GLU A 26 7.82 -11.49 -1.52
C GLU A 26 8.29 -12.75 -2.27
N LYS A 27 7.70 -13.89 -1.94
CA LYS A 27 8.00 -15.18 -2.58
C LYS A 27 7.69 -15.16 -4.09
N ASN A 28 6.51 -14.67 -4.46
CA ASN A 28 6.01 -14.77 -5.83
C ASN A 28 6.62 -13.70 -6.76
N LEU A 29 7.08 -12.57 -6.23
CA LEU A 29 7.75 -11.53 -7.00
C LEU A 29 9.26 -11.77 -7.16
N SER A 30 9.86 -12.75 -6.48
CA SER A 30 11.28 -13.08 -6.62
C SER A 30 11.65 -13.30 -8.10
N PRO A 31 12.76 -12.72 -8.60
CA PRO A 31 13.84 -12.03 -7.89
C PRO A 31 13.62 -10.51 -7.66
N PHE A 32 12.44 -9.95 -7.94
CA PHE A 32 12.16 -8.54 -7.64
C PHE A 32 12.10 -8.33 -6.13
N PRO A 33 12.91 -7.41 -5.54
CA PRO A 33 12.97 -7.23 -4.10
C PRO A 33 11.66 -6.70 -3.50
N VAL A 34 11.13 -7.40 -2.51
CA VAL A 34 10.03 -6.94 -1.65
C VAL A 34 10.55 -6.74 -0.24
N ILE A 35 10.51 -5.50 0.23
CA ILE A 35 11.10 -5.06 1.50
C ILE A 35 9.97 -4.89 2.50
N ARG A 36 9.82 -5.84 3.41
CA ARG A 36 8.80 -5.80 4.47
C ARG A 36 9.33 -5.04 5.66
N GLN A 37 8.71 -3.92 6.00
CA GLN A 37 9.12 -3.05 7.09
C GLN A 37 8.06 -3.00 8.20
N GLU A 38 8.50 -2.67 9.40
CA GLU A 38 7.67 -2.55 10.59
C GLU A 38 7.68 -1.11 11.09
N PHE A 39 6.52 -0.61 11.50
CA PHE A 39 6.46 0.70 12.18
C PHE A 39 7.12 0.68 13.55
N GLY A 40 7.77 1.77 13.92
CA GLY A 40 8.46 1.93 15.20
C GLY A 40 7.57 1.71 16.41
N TYR A 41 6.29 2.15 16.36
CA TYR A 41 5.36 1.90 17.46
C TYR A 41 5.15 0.39 17.72
N ARG A 42 5.21 -0.43 16.67
CA ARG A 42 5.12 -1.89 16.81
C ARG A 42 6.40 -2.48 17.41
N LYS A 43 7.56 -2.01 16.98
CA LYS A 43 8.86 -2.40 17.55
C LYS A 43 8.94 -2.08 19.05
N LEU A 44 8.25 -1.01 19.48
CA LEU A 44 8.10 -0.62 20.89
C LEU A 44 6.98 -1.38 21.64
N GLY A 45 6.36 -2.40 21.02
CA GLY A 45 5.33 -3.21 21.64
C GLY A 45 3.95 -2.54 21.75
N LYS A 46 3.76 -1.34 21.18
CA LYS A 46 2.47 -0.64 21.24
C LYS A 46 1.45 -1.32 20.35
N LYS A 47 0.26 -1.59 20.90
CA LYS A 47 -0.83 -2.27 20.19
C LYS A 47 -1.52 -1.39 19.15
N TRP A 48 -1.70 -0.10 19.46
CA TRP A 48 -2.44 0.85 18.63
C TRP A 48 -1.51 1.82 17.94
N PRO A 49 -1.78 2.14 16.66
CA PRO A 49 -0.98 3.12 15.93
C PRO A 49 -1.23 4.55 16.44
N PRO A 50 -0.26 5.43 16.33
CA PRO A 50 -0.47 6.86 16.45
C PRO A 50 -1.27 7.40 15.24
N LYS A 51 -1.56 8.69 15.23
CA LYS A 51 -2.21 9.37 14.10
C LYS A 51 -1.31 9.32 12.86
N VAL A 52 -1.89 9.17 11.66
CA VAL A 52 -1.15 9.06 10.39
C VAL A 52 -0.10 10.17 10.20
N PRO A 53 -0.38 11.47 10.43
CA PRO A 53 0.61 12.51 10.21
C PRO A 53 1.91 12.32 11.00
N SER A 54 1.87 11.72 12.19
CA SER A 54 3.08 11.50 12.99
C SER A 54 3.98 10.36 12.48
N LEU A 55 3.54 9.61 11.48
CA LEU A 55 4.30 8.50 10.86
C LEU A 55 4.96 8.87 9.54
N ILE A 56 4.66 10.04 8.98
CA ILE A 56 5.17 10.43 7.64
C ILE A 56 6.70 10.54 7.64
N GLY A 57 7.27 11.15 8.67
CA GLY A 57 8.74 11.22 8.83
C GLY A 57 9.38 9.83 8.89
N GLU A 58 8.74 8.89 9.58
CA GLU A 58 9.22 7.50 9.66
C GLU A 58 9.19 6.80 8.28
N VAL A 59 8.19 7.07 7.44
CA VAL A 59 8.16 6.55 6.06
C VAL A 59 9.38 7.04 5.27
N GLY A 60 9.75 8.30 5.40
CA GLY A 60 10.95 8.85 4.78
C GLY A 60 12.24 8.16 5.25
N GLU A 61 12.36 7.87 6.54
CA GLU A 61 13.48 7.13 7.12
C GLU A 61 13.53 5.69 6.61
N ILE A 62 12.39 5.00 6.54
CA ILE A 62 12.27 3.66 5.98
C ILE A 62 12.76 3.64 4.52
N ILE A 63 12.32 4.57 3.69
CA ILE A 63 12.76 4.70 2.29
C ILE A 63 14.28 4.89 2.23
N ASN A 64 14.83 5.80 3.02
CA ASN A 64 16.26 6.11 3.01
C ASN A 64 17.12 4.92 3.46
N THR A 65 16.68 4.19 4.48
CA THR A 65 17.35 2.99 4.97
C THR A 65 17.30 1.88 3.94
N SER A 66 16.12 1.60 3.39
CA SER A 66 15.92 0.58 2.35
C SER A 66 16.75 0.87 1.10
N ARG A 67 16.82 2.14 0.68
CA ARG A 67 17.67 2.53 -0.47
C ARG A 67 19.15 2.21 -0.24
N LYS A 68 19.66 2.49 0.94
CA LYS A 68 21.07 2.22 1.29
C LYS A 68 21.34 0.72 1.28
N GLU A 69 20.50 -0.05 1.94
CA GLU A 69 20.60 -1.51 2.08
C GLU A 69 20.58 -2.21 0.70
N TYR A 70 19.62 -1.84 -0.15
CA TYR A 70 19.42 -2.45 -1.47
C TYR A 70 20.19 -1.73 -2.59
N LYS A 71 21.08 -0.77 -2.27
CA LYS A 71 21.91 -0.01 -3.22
C LYS A 71 21.09 0.68 -4.33
N ILE A 72 19.90 1.17 -3.98
CA ILE A 72 19.00 1.87 -4.90
C ILE A 72 19.31 3.37 -4.88
N LYS A 73 19.79 3.91 -6.00
CA LYS A 73 20.30 5.28 -6.11
C LYS A 73 19.22 6.34 -5.89
N SER A 74 17.98 6.10 -6.34
CA SER A 74 16.90 7.11 -6.32
C SER A 74 15.64 6.56 -5.66
N PRO A 75 14.94 7.35 -4.82
CA PRO A 75 13.62 6.97 -4.29
C PRO A 75 12.58 6.84 -5.42
N LYS A 76 12.75 7.50 -6.56
CA LYS A 76 11.92 7.34 -7.76
C LYS A 76 11.95 5.93 -8.37
N ALA A 77 12.80 5.04 -7.87
CA ALA A 77 12.86 3.63 -8.27
C ALA A 77 12.30 2.69 -7.19
N LEU A 78 11.65 3.22 -6.15
CA LEU A 78 10.97 2.44 -5.11
C LEU A 78 9.46 2.57 -5.23
N LEU A 79 8.78 1.44 -5.27
CA LEU A 79 7.35 1.37 -5.00
C LEU A 79 7.15 1.41 -3.49
N LEU A 80 6.14 2.15 -3.06
CA LEU A 80 5.74 2.23 -1.67
C LEU A 80 4.34 1.66 -1.53
N GLY A 81 4.09 0.89 -0.50
CA GLY A 81 2.77 0.33 -0.33
C GLY A 81 2.54 -0.23 1.06
N GLY A 82 1.37 -0.78 1.23
CA GLY A 82 1.00 -1.39 2.49
C GLY A 82 -0.43 -1.90 2.50
N ARG A 83 -0.73 -2.59 3.59
CA ARG A 83 -2.06 -3.12 3.83
C ARG A 83 -2.83 -2.22 4.78
N SER A 84 -4.10 -1.92 4.47
CA SER A 84 -5.01 -1.20 5.35
C SER A 84 -4.38 0.12 5.86
N PHE A 85 -4.19 0.26 7.16
CA PHE A 85 -3.55 1.43 7.77
C PHE A 85 -2.19 1.76 7.15
N GLY A 86 -1.34 0.75 6.89
CA GLY A 86 -0.04 0.96 6.25
C GLY A 86 -0.16 1.56 4.85
N GLY A 87 -1.11 1.10 4.05
CA GLY A 87 -1.41 1.69 2.74
C GLY A 87 -1.85 3.15 2.87
N ARG A 88 -2.71 3.46 3.84
CA ARG A 88 -3.13 4.84 4.11
C ARG A 88 -1.96 5.73 4.53
N VAL A 89 -1.07 5.26 5.40
CA VAL A 89 0.14 6.02 5.78
C VAL A 89 1.00 6.30 4.55
N CYS A 90 1.21 5.29 3.68
CA CYS A 90 1.99 5.47 2.45
C CYS A 90 1.36 6.48 1.49
N SER A 91 0.04 6.43 1.29
CA SER A 91 -0.65 7.36 0.39
C SER A 91 -0.63 8.80 0.90
N VAL A 92 -0.81 9.01 2.20
CA VAL A 92 -0.67 10.34 2.82
C VAL A 92 0.78 10.83 2.76
N ALA A 93 1.77 9.97 2.99
CA ALA A 93 3.17 10.36 2.87
C ALA A 93 3.51 10.84 1.45
N VAL A 94 3.01 10.14 0.41
CA VAL A 94 3.23 10.55 -0.99
C VAL A 94 2.52 11.86 -1.30
N SER A 95 1.29 12.07 -0.85
CA SER A 95 0.57 13.34 -1.05
C SER A 95 1.27 14.52 -0.36
N GLU A 96 2.01 14.29 0.71
CA GLU A 96 2.82 15.30 1.41
C GLU A 96 4.26 15.41 0.88
N GLY A 97 4.54 14.85 -0.32
CA GLY A 97 5.80 15.04 -1.02
C GLY A 97 6.84 13.94 -0.85
N THR A 98 6.52 12.82 -0.17
CA THR A 98 7.40 11.65 -0.16
C THR A 98 7.54 11.06 -1.57
N ILE A 99 8.77 10.93 -2.05
CA ILE A 99 9.06 10.49 -3.42
C ILE A 99 9.00 8.96 -3.51
N ALA A 100 8.19 8.47 -4.44
CA ALA A 100 8.07 7.05 -4.79
C ALA A 100 7.86 6.89 -6.31
N ALA A 101 8.05 5.68 -6.84
CA ALA A 101 7.73 5.32 -8.22
C ALA A 101 6.23 5.10 -8.44
N GLY A 102 5.51 4.74 -7.39
CA GLY A 102 4.09 4.43 -7.39
C GLY A 102 3.65 3.83 -6.06
N LEU A 103 2.35 3.65 -5.91
CA LEU A 103 1.70 3.15 -4.70
C LEU A 103 1.05 1.78 -4.93
N VAL A 104 1.27 0.82 -4.01
CA VAL A 104 0.57 -0.47 -3.95
C VAL A 104 -0.28 -0.51 -2.68
N LEU A 105 -1.60 -0.39 -2.83
CA LEU A 105 -2.56 -0.19 -1.74
C LEU A 105 -3.46 -1.40 -1.58
N LEU A 106 -3.14 -2.25 -0.59
CA LEU A 106 -3.84 -3.50 -0.32
C LEU A 106 -4.91 -3.28 0.74
N SER A 107 -6.16 -3.65 0.46
CA SER A 107 -7.31 -3.47 1.36
C SER A 107 -7.32 -2.05 1.94
N TYR A 108 -7.26 -1.03 1.07
CA TYR A 108 -7.24 0.37 1.50
C TYR A 108 -8.52 0.71 2.27
N PRO A 109 -8.44 1.29 3.48
CA PRO A 109 -9.62 1.59 4.27
C PRO A 109 -10.22 2.94 3.84
N LEU A 110 -11.06 2.93 2.80
CA LEU A 110 -11.66 4.13 2.21
C LEU A 110 -12.46 4.94 3.25
N HIS A 111 -13.14 4.24 4.15
CA HIS A 111 -13.86 4.81 5.28
C HIS A 111 -13.86 3.82 6.46
N PRO A 112 -14.25 4.20 7.69
CA PRO A 112 -14.53 3.25 8.77
C PRO A 112 -15.73 2.36 8.44
N PRO A 113 -15.78 1.10 8.89
CA PRO A 113 -16.93 0.23 8.67
C PRO A 113 -18.23 0.87 9.18
N GLY A 114 -19.28 0.83 8.35
CA GLY A 114 -20.59 1.39 8.70
C GLY A 114 -20.65 2.92 8.73
N LYS A 115 -19.60 3.63 8.24
CA LYS A 115 -19.55 5.10 8.19
C LYS A 115 -19.03 5.58 6.83
N PRO A 116 -19.76 5.31 5.74
CA PRO A 116 -19.30 5.65 4.37
C PRO A 116 -19.18 7.17 4.14
N GLU A 117 -19.84 7.99 4.96
CA GLU A 117 -19.72 9.45 4.95
C GLU A 117 -18.36 9.93 5.44
N ASN A 118 -17.62 9.11 6.22
CA ASN A 118 -16.33 9.48 6.78
C ASN A 118 -15.18 9.00 5.86
N LEU A 119 -15.15 9.52 4.65
CA LEU A 119 -14.12 9.19 3.66
C LEU A 119 -12.72 9.58 4.15
N ARG A 120 -11.72 8.84 3.68
CA ARG A 120 -10.29 9.05 3.96
C ARG A 120 -9.56 9.33 2.65
N THR A 121 -10.09 10.28 1.90
CA THR A 121 -9.67 10.61 0.52
C THR A 121 -9.25 12.07 0.38
N GLU A 122 -9.17 12.83 1.46
CA GLU A 122 -8.86 14.26 1.48
C GLU A 122 -7.52 14.57 0.78
N HIS A 123 -6.59 13.63 0.82
CA HIS A 123 -5.25 13.72 0.25
C HIS A 123 -5.13 13.16 -1.18
N PHE A 124 -6.18 12.56 -1.73
CA PHE A 124 -6.13 11.93 -3.05
C PHE A 124 -5.77 12.90 -4.18
N PRO A 125 -6.25 14.17 -4.19
CA PRO A 125 -5.87 15.12 -5.23
C PRO A 125 -4.37 15.41 -5.32
N GLU A 126 -3.65 15.23 -4.21
CA GLU A 126 -2.20 15.47 -4.14
C GLU A 126 -1.35 14.22 -4.49
N ILE A 127 -1.99 13.09 -4.78
CA ILE A 127 -1.28 11.89 -5.23
C ILE A 127 -0.93 12.02 -6.71
N ASN A 128 0.35 12.17 -7.00
CA ASN A 128 0.89 12.42 -8.34
C ASN A 128 1.70 11.25 -8.92
N VAL A 129 1.53 10.05 -8.37
CA VAL A 129 2.21 8.82 -8.81
C VAL A 129 1.18 7.74 -9.16
N PRO A 130 1.50 6.81 -10.09
CA PRO A 130 0.63 5.69 -10.40
C PRO A 130 0.24 4.89 -9.17
N CYS A 131 -1.02 4.45 -9.09
CA CYS A 131 -1.57 3.71 -7.97
C CYS A 131 -2.15 2.38 -8.41
N LEU A 132 -1.85 1.31 -7.66
CA LEU A 132 -2.52 0.03 -7.74
C LEU A 132 -3.31 -0.21 -6.45
N PHE A 133 -4.64 -0.25 -6.56
CA PHE A 133 -5.53 -0.63 -5.46
C PHE A 133 -5.95 -2.09 -5.62
N ILE A 134 -5.78 -2.89 -4.57
CA ILE A 134 -6.27 -4.27 -4.50
C ILE A 134 -7.09 -4.43 -3.23
N SER A 135 -8.39 -4.69 -3.38
CA SER A 135 -9.34 -4.90 -2.27
C SER A 135 -10.27 -6.05 -2.59
N SER A 136 -11.07 -6.49 -1.63
CA SER A 136 -12.16 -7.42 -1.90
C SER A 136 -13.43 -6.67 -2.29
N ASP A 137 -14.30 -7.30 -3.07
CA ASP A 137 -15.59 -6.75 -3.48
C ASP A 137 -16.59 -6.56 -2.31
N ASN A 138 -16.37 -7.28 -1.21
CA ASN A 138 -17.15 -7.25 0.02
C ASN A 138 -16.38 -6.69 1.24
N ASP A 139 -15.35 -5.86 1.01
CA ASP A 139 -14.60 -5.22 2.10
C ASP A 139 -15.49 -4.17 2.80
N PRO A 140 -15.73 -4.27 4.13
CA PRO A 140 -16.56 -3.30 4.86
C PRO A 140 -15.94 -1.90 4.96
N PHE A 141 -14.71 -1.72 4.53
CA PHE A 141 -14.02 -0.42 4.49
C PHE A 141 -14.11 0.30 3.14
N GLY A 142 -14.83 -0.26 2.17
CA GLY A 142 -15.10 0.36 0.88
C GLY A 142 -15.45 -0.66 -0.19
N SER A 143 -16.59 -0.46 -0.85
CA SER A 143 -17.06 -1.26 -1.99
C SER A 143 -16.41 -0.82 -3.32
N PRO A 144 -16.42 -1.66 -4.36
CA PRO A 144 -15.93 -1.29 -5.69
C PRO A 144 -16.55 -0.01 -6.24
N LYS A 145 -17.84 0.21 -6.01
CA LYS A 145 -18.57 1.40 -6.46
C LYS A 145 -18.06 2.68 -5.76
N GLU A 146 -17.82 2.61 -4.45
CA GLU A 146 -17.29 3.73 -3.68
C GLU A 146 -15.86 4.06 -4.11
N PHE A 147 -15.02 3.05 -4.32
CA PHE A 147 -13.67 3.23 -4.88
C PHE A 147 -13.72 3.91 -6.24
N ALA A 148 -14.52 3.41 -7.20
CA ALA A 148 -14.66 3.99 -8.54
C ALA A 148 -15.08 5.47 -8.49
N SER A 149 -15.94 5.85 -7.54
CA SER A 149 -16.37 7.23 -7.35
C SER A 149 -15.25 8.15 -6.84
N ASN A 150 -14.29 7.61 -6.08
CA ASN A 150 -13.20 8.37 -5.45
C ASN A 150 -11.89 8.34 -6.25
N PHE A 151 -11.67 7.36 -7.14
CA PHE A 151 -10.45 7.29 -7.97
C PHE A 151 -10.28 8.52 -8.87
N LYS A 152 -11.36 9.14 -9.31
CA LYS A 152 -11.33 10.38 -10.09
C LYS A 152 -10.75 11.59 -9.36
N LEU A 153 -10.54 11.50 -8.05
CA LEU A 153 -9.83 12.52 -7.27
C LEU A 153 -8.31 12.41 -7.43
N ILE A 154 -7.79 11.31 -7.97
CA ILE A 154 -6.36 11.08 -8.18
C ILE A 154 -6.04 11.41 -9.64
N ASP A 155 -5.19 12.42 -9.87
CA ASP A 155 -4.82 12.83 -11.23
C ASP A 155 -3.83 11.86 -11.91
N ALA A 156 -3.17 10.99 -11.14
CA ALA A 156 -2.27 9.98 -11.66
C ALA A 156 -3.02 8.72 -12.11
N PRO A 157 -2.42 7.86 -12.96
CA PRO A 157 -3.04 6.60 -13.38
C PRO A 157 -3.41 5.69 -12.20
N VAL A 158 -4.67 5.25 -12.16
CA VAL A 158 -5.17 4.30 -11.16
C VAL A 158 -5.51 2.98 -11.82
N THR A 159 -4.93 1.90 -11.31
CA THR A 159 -5.31 0.51 -11.62
C THR A 159 -5.97 -0.10 -10.39
N SER A 160 -7.04 -0.87 -10.57
CA SER A 160 -7.71 -1.54 -9.45
C SER A 160 -8.04 -2.99 -9.76
N LEU A 161 -7.97 -3.83 -8.73
CA LEU A 161 -8.42 -5.21 -8.72
C LEU A 161 -9.34 -5.43 -7.52
N PHE A 162 -10.53 -5.98 -7.74
CA PHE A 162 -11.44 -6.39 -6.69
C PHE A 162 -11.57 -7.90 -6.68
N LEU A 163 -11.06 -8.52 -5.61
CA LEU A 163 -11.09 -9.96 -5.39
C LEU A 163 -12.50 -10.40 -4.97
N ALA A 164 -12.96 -11.53 -5.46
CA ALA A 164 -14.26 -12.07 -5.10
C ALA A 164 -14.26 -12.62 -3.67
N GLY A 165 -15.00 -11.97 -2.77
CA GLY A 165 -15.05 -12.33 -1.35
C GLY A 165 -13.77 -12.00 -0.58
N GLY A 166 -13.62 -12.55 0.63
CA GLY A 166 -12.42 -12.37 1.46
C GLY A 166 -12.47 -11.22 2.46
N GLY A 167 -13.43 -10.30 2.35
CA GLY A 167 -13.59 -9.17 3.26
C GLY A 167 -12.34 -8.28 3.32
N HIS A 168 -12.05 -7.73 4.49
CA HIS A 168 -10.88 -6.86 4.69
C HIS A 168 -9.54 -7.62 4.73
N ASN A 169 -9.56 -8.95 4.69
CA ASN A 169 -8.34 -9.76 4.78
C ASN A 169 -8.37 -10.95 3.81
N PRO A 170 -8.36 -10.73 2.49
CA PRO A 170 -8.32 -11.81 1.52
C PRO A 170 -7.02 -12.62 1.68
N ALA A 171 -7.14 -13.89 2.10
CA ALA A 171 -5.98 -14.72 2.48
C ALA A 171 -6.06 -16.16 1.96
N SER A 172 -7.03 -16.49 1.08
CA SER A 172 -7.05 -17.78 0.38
C SER A 172 -5.86 -17.91 -0.57
N LYS A 173 -5.50 -19.13 -0.94
CA LYS A 173 -4.41 -19.36 -1.91
C LYS A 173 -4.66 -18.66 -3.25
N SER A 174 -5.92 -18.66 -3.73
CA SER A 174 -6.31 -17.95 -4.96
C SER A 174 -6.11 -16.44 -4.81
N HIS A 175 -6.63 -15.83 -3.74
CA HIS A 175 -6.47 -14.40 -3.47
C HIS A 175 -4.99 -13.99 -3.41
N LEU A 176 -4.15 -14.76 -2.70
CA LEU A 176 -2.73 -14.44 -2.57
C LEU A 176 -1.99 -14.53 -3.92
N LYS A 177 -2.40 -15.49 -4.76
CA LYS A 177 -1.88 -15.59 -6.13
C LYS A 177 -2.32 -14.40 -6.98
N GLU A 178 -3.62 -14.07 -7.00
CA GLU A 178 -4.17 -12.96 -7.78
C GLU A 178 -3.55 -11.62 -7.37
N ILE A 179 -3.34 -11.38 -6.05
CA ILE A 179 -2.64 -10.20 -5.55
C ILE A 179 -1.22 -10.12 -6.12
N SER A 180 -0.46 -11.22 -6.03
CA SER A 180 0.93 -11.24 -6.50
C SER A 180 1.03 -11.07 -8.02
N ASP A 181 0.17 -11.73 -8.77
CA ASP A 181 0.11 -11.63 -10.23
C ASP A 181 -0.23 -10.20 -10.67
N ALA A 182 -1.23 -9.57 -10.04
CA ALA A 182 -1.62 -8.20 -10.32
C ALA A 182 -0.48 -7.21 -10.06
N ILE A 183 0.23 -7.34 -8.93
CA ILE A 183 1.40 -6.50 -8.62
C ILE A 183 2.50 -6.72 -9.67
N SER A 184 2.82 -7.99 -9.98
CA SER A 184 3.85 -8.33 -10.97
C SER A 184 3.54 -7.72 -12.35
N GLN A 185 2.31 -7.90 -12.81
CA GLN A 185 1.85 -7.35 -14.08
C GLN A 185 1.91 -5.82 -14.07
N TRP A 186 1.40 -5.18 -13.01
CA TRP A 186 1.38 -3.73 -12.90
C TRP A 186 2.80 -3.12 -12.90
N ILE A 187 3.76 -3.74 -12.24
CA ILE A 187 5.18 -3.30 -12.26
C ILE A 187 5.73 -3.23 -13.70
N THR A 188 5.25 -4.08 -14.60
CA THR A 188 5.72 -4.08 -16.00
C THR A 188 5.17 -2.93 -16.83
N THR A 189 4.14 -2.25 -16.34
CA THR A 189 3.52 -1.09 -17.02
C THR A 189 4.15 0.25 -16.64
N LEU A 190 5.02 0.26 -15.63
CA LEU A 190 5.74 1.44 -15.12
C LEU A 190 7.13 1.57 -15.75
#